data_99a7637c21f857650d6cd07fbc600b50
#
_entry.id   99a7637c21f857650d6cd07fbc600b50
#
_cell.length_a   1.000
_cell.length_b   1.000
_cell.length_c   1.000
_cell.angle_alpha   90.00
_cell.angle_beta   90.00
_cell.angle_gamma   90.00
#
_symmetry.space_group_name_H-M   'P 1'
#
loop_
_entity.id
_entity.type
_entity.pdbx_description
1 polymer ?
#
loop_
_entity_poly.entity_id
_entity_poly.type
_entity_poly.pdbx_seq_one_letter_code
_entity_poly.pdbx_strand_id
1 'polypeptide(L)'
;VLKRLFLLPLLTVCGLLAPAAPTQAQALTPYVLPLDYDLLAEQGLFLANEAQQLAEFQQYGQALALAQLASQLAPNDGQVLALLGGLYLQNDQVDKALPLLDRARVLLPDNARILFALGSAYMQQENPQRATSYLEQGLKLEPNNPSALFDLGNAYFQLQQYAKAIASYEQSVAAEPEFWPSVNNIGLVLYEQGDVPQALERWRASLALAGNEPESKLAIAVALHAQENCGVAVVRAANAACQEALRLGTEALEQDSRYADLEFLRTNLWGDRLLESTSQFFEAPDIKSLLSEL
;
A
#
# COMPACT_ATOMS: atom_id res chain seq x y z
N VAL A 1 -8.58 61.72 101.36
CA VAL A 1 -8.31 61.26 100.02
C VAL A 1 -9.36 60.26 99.62
N LEU A 2 -10.40 60.70 98.86
CA LEU A 2 -11.59 59.93 98.53
C LEU A 2 -11.47 59.39 97.12
N LYS A 3 -11.55 58.06 96.97
CA LYS A 3 -11.76 57.39 95.66
C LYS A 3 -13.22 57.35 95.34
N ARG A 4 -13.62 57.99 94.26
CA ARG A 4 -14.98 57.83 93.68
C ARG A 4 -15.00 56.68 92.67
N LEU A 5 -15.82 55.70 92.96
CA LEU A 5 -16.13 54.58 92.07
C LEU A 5 -17.25 55.03 91.16
N PHE A 6 -16.99 55.00 89.86
CA PHE A 6 -18.03 55.16 88.84
C PHE A 6 -18.50 53.78 88.39
N LEU A 7 -19.79 53.45 88.63
CA LEU A 7 -20.47 52.33 88.08
C LEU A 7 -20.96 52.70 86.66
N LEU A 8 -20.52 52.01 85.66
CA LEU A 8 -21.14 52.04 84.33
C LEU A 8 -22.19 50.91 84.21
N PRO A 9 -23.38 51.19 83.63
CA PRO A 9 -24.37 50.16 83.40
C PRO A 9 -24.00 49.27 82.24
N LEU A 10 -24.16 47.95 82.43
CA LEU A 10 -23.96 46.92 81.44
C LEU A 10 -25.20 46.95 80.50
N LEU A 11 -25.02 47.45 79.26
CA LEU A 11 -26.02 47.34 78.22
C LEU A 11 -25.86 45.92 77.57
N THR A 12 -26.77 45.03 77.88
CA THR A 12 -26.94 43.74 77.21
C THR A 12 -27.55 43.99 75.85
N VAL A 13 -26.74 43.90 74.82
CA VAL A 13 -27.18 43.85 73.43
C VAL A 13 -27.52 42.40 73.11
N CYS A 14 -28.82 42.11 73.15
CA CYS A 14 -29.34 40.87 72.57
C CYS A 14 -29.22 40.95 71.04
N GLY A 15 -28.13 40.41 70.52
CA GLY A 15 -27.96 40.24 69.11
C GLY A 15 -28.92 39.11 68.62
N LEU A 16 -29.90 39.47 67.84
CA LEU A 16 -30.73 38.54 67.07
C LEU A 16 -29.84 37.86 66.05
N LEU A 17 -29.42 36.64 66.36
CA LEU A 17 -28.87 35.72 65.36
C LEU A 17 -29.94 35.39 64.36
N ALA A 18 -30.02 36.10 63.24
CA ALA A 18 -30.78 35.67 62.10
C ALA A 18 -30.13 34.35 61.51
N PRO A 19 -30.93 33.29 61.27
CA PRO A 19 -30.39 32.08 60.66
C PRO A 19 -29.82 32.49 59.29
N ALA A 20 -28.54 32.23 59.07
CA ALA A 20 -27.94 32.35 57.73
C ALA A 20 -28.70 31.42 56.77
N ALA A 21 -29.36 32.01 55.76
CA ALA A 21 -29.95 31.25 54.70
C ALA A 21 -28.88 30.34 54.09
N PRO A 22 -29.22 29.04 53.83
CA PRO A 22 -28.25 28.19 53.19
C PRO A 22 -27.91 28.81 51.81
N THR A 23 -26.68 29.26 51.65
CA THR A 23 -26.16 29.57 50.33
C THR A 23 -26.18 28.28 49.53
N GLN A 24 -27.19 28.12 48.67
CA GLN A 24 -27.15 27.09 47.67
C GLN A 24 -25.92 27.34 46.84
N ALA A 25 -24.89 26.51 47.05
CA ALA A 25 -23.80 26.43 46.13
C ALA A 25 -24.42 26.01 44.77
N GLN A 26 -24.59 26.97 43.87
CA GLN A 26 -24.88 26.64 42.49
C GLN A 26 -23.68 25.80 42.00
N ALA A 27 -23.92 24.50 41.90
CA ALA A 27 -22.98 23.66 41.22
C ALA A 27 -22.81 24.27 39.82
N LEU A 28 -21.59 24.75 39.52
CA LEU A 28 -21.23 25.11 38.14
C LEU A 28 -21.40 23.87 37.34
N THR A 29 -22.57 23.71 36.72
CA THR A 29 -22.70 22.70 35.65
C THR A 29 -21.65 23.09 34.61
N PRO A 30 -20.68 22.20 34.30
CA PRO A 30 -19.70 22.53 33.29
C PRO A 30 -20.48 22.88 32.00
N TYR A 31 -20.32 24.11 31.55
CA TYR A 31 -20.87 24.57 30.29
C TYR A 31 -20.09 23.85 29.20
N VAL A 32 -20.61 22.71 28.75
CA VAL A 32 -20.10 22.02 27.60
C VAL A 32 -20.61 22.82 26.41
N LEU A 33 -19.68 23.51 25.73
CA LEU A 33 -19.99 24.10 24.42
C LEU A 33 -20.56 23.02 23.51
N PRO A 34 -21.75 23.21 22.92
CA PRO A 34 -22.27 22.27 21.98
C PRO A 34 -21.27 22.18 20.82
N LEU A 35 -20.73 20.97 20.61
CA LEU A 35 -19.87 20.70 19.46
C LEU A 35 -20.76 20.71 18.22
N ASP A 36 -20.39 21.52 17.24
CA ASP A 36 -20.99 21.51 15.91
C ASP A 36 -20.35 20.36 15.12
N TYR A 37 -20.99 19.20 15.14
CA TYR A 37 -20.50 17.99 14.48
C TYR A 37 -20.48 18.13 12.96
N ASP A 38 -21.38 18.93 12.37
CA ASP A 38 -21.42 19.17 10.93
C ASP A 38 -20.21 20.00 10.50
N LEU A 39 -19.88 21.05 11.26
CA LEU A 39 -18.68 21.86 11.03
C LEU A 39 -17.39 21.03 11.21
N LEU A 40 -17.34 20.14 12.22
CA LEU A 40 -16.19 19.26 12.42
C LEU A 40 -16.02 18.28 11.23
N ALA A 41 -17.12 17.72 10.75
CA ALA A 41 -17.08 16.83 9.58
C ALA A 41 -16.63 17.57 8.32
N GLU A 42 -17.09 18.81 8.10
CA GLU A 42 -16.63 19.66 6.99
C GLU A 42 -15.10 19.91 7.05
N GLN A 43 -14.59 20.25 8.25
CA GLN A 43 -13.15 20.40 8.45
C GLN A 43 -12.39 19.08 8.24
N GLY A 44 -12.98 17.95 8.64
CA GLY A 44 -12.42 16.64 8.39
C GLY A 44 -12.29 16.33 6.88
N LEU A 45 -13.32 16.65 6.09
CA LEU A 45 -13.29 16.50 4.64
C LEU A 45 -12.25 17.42 3.98
N PHE A 46 -12.12 18.65 4.46
CA PHE A 46 -11.09 19.58 3.98
C PHE A 46 -9.68 18.99 4.19
N LEU A 47 -9.39 18.51 5.40
CA LEU A 47 -8.10 17.88 5.72
C LEU A 47 -7.86 16.60 4.91
N ALA A 48 -8.91 15.82 4.63
CA ALA A 48 -8.80 14.63 3.79
C ALA A 48 -8.41 15.00 2.35
N ASN A 49 -8.97 16.07 1.80
CA ASN A 49 -8.59 16.56 0.46
C ASN A 49 -7.13 17.03 0.43
N GLU A 50 -6.65 17.72 1.47
CA GLU A 50 -5.23 18.10 1.58
C GLU A 50 -4.33 16.85 1.70
N ALA A 51 -4.76 15.86 2.49
CA ALA A 51 -4.04 14.60 2.61
C ALA A 51 -3.94 13.86 1.29
N GLN A 52 -5.02 13.86 0.49
CA GLN A 52 -5.01 13.27 -0.84
C GLN A 52 -4.00 13.96 -1.77
N GLN A 53 -3.97 15.29 -1.78
CA GLN A 53 -3.00 16.05 -2.58
C GLN A 53 -1.56 15.74 -2.16
N LEU A 54 -1.28 15.65 -0.86
CA LEU A 54 0.05 15.26 -0.37
C LEU A 54 0.43 13.84 -0.82
N ALA A 55 -0.52 12.92 -0.83
CA ALA A 55 -0.30 11.56 -1.32
C ALA A 55 0.04 11.53 -2.82
N GLU A 56 -0.62 12.35 -3.64
CA GLU A 56 -0.32 12.53 -5.07
C GLU A 56 1.12 13.04 -5.31
N PHE A 57 1.64 13.87 -4.38
CA PHE A 57 3.04 14.30 -4.38
C PHE A 57 3.97 13.34 -3.63
N GLN A 58 3.54 12.13 -3.34
CA GLN A 58 4.31 11.08 -2.63
C GLN A 58 4.76 11.47 -1.22
N GLN A 59 4.15 12.48 -0.63
CA GLN A 59 4.41 12.92 0.75
C GLN A 59 3.59 12.10 1.76
N TYR A 60 3.73 10.77 1.70
CA TYR A 60 2.87 9.81 2.41
C TYR A 60 2.84 10.00 3.93
N GLY A 61 3.96 10.37 4.55
CA GLY A 61 4.02 10.60 6.01
C GLY A 61 3.16 11.78 6.45
N GLN A 62 3.15 12.89 5.69
CA GLN A 62 2.32 14.07 5.96
C GLN A 62 0.85 13.77 5.62
N ALA A 63 0.60 13.12 4.49
CA ALA A 63 -0.72 12.67 4.08
C ALA A 63 -1.39 11.81 5.17
N LEU A 64 -0.64 10.83 5.71
CA LEU A 64 -1.14 9.95 6.78
C LEU A 64 -1.50 10.72 8.05
N ALA A 65 -0.66 11.68 8.47
CA ALA A 65 -0.94 12.49 9.65
C ALA A 65 -2.23 13.32 9.51
N LEU A 66 -2.42 13.95 8.34
CA LEU A 66 -3.65 14.72 8.05
C LEU A 66 -4.89 13.82 7.92
N ALA A 67 -4.77 12.66 7.26
CA ALA A 67 -5.87 11.72 7.14
C ALA A 67 -6.30 11.12 8.50
N GLN A 68 -5.35 10.90 9.42
CA GLN A 68 -5.64 10.51 10.79
C GLN A 68 -6.44 11.58 11.52
N LEU A 69 -6.05 12.86 11.41
CA LEU A 69 -6.81 13.96 11.99
C LEU A 69 -8.18 14.10 11.34
N ALA A 70 -8.26 14.02 10.01
CA ALA A 70 -9.51 14.02 9.26
C ALA A 70 -10.49 12.95 9.78
N SER A 71 -10.00 11.73 10.02
CA SER A 71 -10.82 10.63 10.53
C SER A 71 -11.33 10.82 11.96
N GLN A 72 -10.64 11.63 12.78
CA GLN A 72 -11.12 12.01 14.11
C GLN A 72 -12.26 13.05 14.03
N LEU A 73 -12.20 13.96 13.06
CA LEU A 73 -13.20 14.99 12.85
C LEU A 73 -14.43 14.48 12.09
N ALA A 74 -14.23 13.56 11.14
CA ALA A 74 -15.27 12.93 10.31
C ALA A 74 -15.25 11.40 10.42
N PRO A 75 -15.49 10.82 11.62
CA PRO A 75 -15.27 9.39 11.86
C PRO A 75 -16.23 8.46 11.11
N ASN A 76 -17.32 8.99 10.58
CA ASN A 76 -18.34 8.23 9.83
C ASN A 76 -18.39 8.62 8.35
N ASP A 77 -17.39 9.34 7.86
CA ASP A 77 -17.30 9.63 6.44
C ASP A 77 -16.53 8.51 5.69
N GLY A 78 -17.21 7.90 4.72
CA GLY A 78 -16.66 6.76 3.98
C GLY A 78 -15.46 7.14 3.10
N GLN A 79 -15.39 8.37 2.60
CA GLN A 79 -14.25 8.84 1.78
C GLN A 79 -13.01 9.05 2.65
N VAL A 80 -13.18 9.66 3.82
CA VAL A 80 -12.10 9.87 4.80
C VAL A 80 -11.54 8.53 5.27
N LEU A 81 -12.42 7.57 5.60
CA LEU A 81 -12.00 6.23 6.02
C LEU A 81 -11.29 5.46 4.89
N ALA A 82 -11.77 5.58 3.65
CA ALA A 82 -11.13 4.96 2.49
C ALA A 82 -9.74 5.54 2.21
N LEU A 83 -9.59 6.87 2.27
CA LEU A 83 -8.30 7.53 2.12
C LEU A 83 -7.31 7.08 3.20
N LEU A 84 -7.72 7.09 4.46
CA LEU A 84 -6.86 6.68 5.56
C LEU A 84 -6.48 5.20 5.44
N GLY A 85 -7.43 4.33 5.07
CA GLY A 85 -7.17 2.93 4.78
C GLY A 85 -6.16 2.72 3.66
N GLY A 86 -6.30 3.44 2.54
CA GLY A 86 -5.35 3.42 1.43
C GLY A 86 -3.95 3.89 1.83
N LEU A 87 -3.84 4.97 2.63
CA LEU A 87 -2.57 5.46 3.14
C LEU A 87 -1.90 4.47 4.10
N TYR A 88 -2.67 3.72 4.89
CA TYR A 88 -2.11 2.63 5.70
C TYR A 88 -1.57 1.49 4.83
N LEU A 89 -2.23 1.14 3.71
CA LEU A 89 -1.70 0.14 2.76
C LEU A 89 -0.38 0.58 2.14
N GLN A 90 -0.26 1.85 1.76
CA GLN A 90 0.99 2.41 1.22
C GLN A 90 2.16 2.39 2.23
N ASN A 91 1.86 2.24 3.52
CA ASN A 91 2.85 2.14 4.60
C ASN A 91 2.91 0.71 5.19
N ASP A 92 2.50 -0.31 4.45
CA ASP A 92 2.50 -1.73 4.83
C ASP A 92 1.78 -2.03 6.17
N GLN A 93 0.80 -1.19 6.54
CA GLN A 93 0.03 -1.33 7.78
C GLN A 93 -1.35 -1.93 7.52
N VAL A 94 -1.39 -3.11 6.91
CA VAL A 94 -2.61 -3.80 6.46
C VAL A 94 -3.62 -4.01 7.58
N ASP A 95 -3.16 -4.35 8.78
CA ASP A 95 -4.02 -4.59 9.95
C ASP A 95 -4.81 -3.34 10.38
N LYS A 96 -4.26 -2.14 10.10
CA LYS A 96 -4.96 -0.87 10.34
C LYS A 96 -5.85 -0.47 9.17
N ALA A 97 -5.45 -0.84 7.96
CA ALA A 97 -6.20 -0.51 6.74
C ALA A 97 -7.53 -1.25 6.64
N LEU A 98 -7.53 -2.57 6.84
CA LEU A 98 -8.70 -3.42 6.64
C LEU A 98 -9.95 -2.98 7.40
N PRO A 99 -9.91 -2.73 8.72
CA PRO A 99 -11.12 -2.32 9.45
C PRO A 99 -11.68 -0.97 8.96
N LEU A 100 -10.82 -0.07 8.46
CA LEU A 100 -11.23 1.22 7.91
C LEU A 100 -11.88 1.05 6.54
N LEU A 101 -11.27 0.25 5.67
CA LEU A 101 -11.79 -0.06 4.35
C LEU A 101 -13.12 -0.83 4.41
N ASP A 102 -13.27 -1.77 5.34
CA ASP A 102 -14.54 -2.47 5.55
C ASP A 102 -15.65 -1.51 6.03
N ARG A 103 -15.34 -0.57 6.92
CA ARG A 103 -16.28 0.47 7.32
C ARG A 103 -16.62 1.40 6.15
N ALA A 104 -15.61 1.82 5.39
CA ALA A 104 -15.79 2.66 4.20
C ALA A 104 -16.71 1.97 3.17
N ARG A 105 -16.52 0.65 2.95
CA ARG A 105 -17.37 -0.15 2.05
C ARG A 105 -18.83 -0.23 2.51
N VAL A 106 -19.09 -0.29 3.82
CA VAL A 106 -20.45 -0.26 4.35
C VAL A 106 -21.11 1.09 4.10
N LEU A 107 -20.36 2.19 4.18
CA LEU A 107 -20.86 3.55 3.97
C LEU A 107 -20.99 3.90 2.48
N LEU A 108 -20.13 3.34 1.63
CA LEU A 108 -20.05 3.61 0.19
C LEU A 108 -19.96 2.28 -0.59
N PRO A 109 -21.03 1.48 -0.65
CA PRO A 109 -21.00 0.13 -1.20
C PRO A 109 -20.66 0.07 -2.71
N ASP A 110 -21.02 1.11 -3.46
CA ASP A 110 -20.83 1.19 -4.91
C ASP A 110 -19.56 2.01 -5.28
N ASN A 111 -18.56 2.03 -4.41
CA ASN A 111 -17.30 2.70 -4.67
C ASN A 111 -16.21 1.69 -5.07
N ALA A 112 -15.87 1.69 -6.37
CA ALA A 112 -14.88 0.76 -6.93
C ALA A 112 -13.50 0.88 -6.26
N ARG A 113 -13.06 2.10 -5.91
CA ARG A 113 -11.73 2.33 -5.30
C ARG A 113 -11.59 1.65 -3.95
N ILE A 114 -12.67 1.60 -3.15
CA ILE A 114 -12.67 0.88 -1.86
C ILE A 114 -12.54 -0.62 -2.10
N LEU A 115 -13.22 -1.15 -3.11
CA LEU A 115 -13.14 -2.56 -3.47
C LEU A 115 -11.73 -2.91 -4.00
N PHE A 116 -11.12 -2.05 -4.80
CA PHE A 116 -9.72 -2.23 -5.23
C PHE A 116 -8.76 -2.19 -4.06
N ALA A 117 -8.91 -1.22 -3.15
CA ALA A 117 -8.07 -1.13 -1.94
C ALA A 117 -8.22 -2.37 -1.04
N LEU A 118 -9.43 -2.93 -0.90
CA LEU A 118 -9.63 -4.22 -0.21
C LEU A 118 -8.96 -5.37 -0.94
N GLY A 119 -9.00 -5.38 -2.28
CA GLY A 119 -8.27 -6.34 -3.10
C GLY A 119 -6.77 -6.31 -2.82
N SER A 120 -6.17 -5.13 -2.91
CA SER A 120 -4.74 -4.92 -2.62
C SER A 120 -4.38 -5.28 -1.17
N ALA A 121 -5.25 -4.93 -0.19
CA ALA A 121 -5.07 -5.30 1.20
C ALA A 121 -5.00 -6.83 1.40
N TYR A 122 -5.89 -7.59 0.73
CA TYR A 122 -5.87 -9.04 0.81
C TYR A 122 -4.71 -9.68 0.03
N MET A 123 -4.20 -9.01 -1.02
CA MET A 123 -2.94 -9.44 -1.65
C MET A 123 -1.77 -9.33 -0.67
N GLN A 124 -1.64 -8.20 0.05
CA GLN A 124 -0.61 -8.02 1.08
C GLN A 124 -0.76 -9.00 2.27
N GLN A 125 -1.98 -9.51 2.52
CA GLN A 125 -2.21 -10.59 3.50
C GLN A 125 -2.01 -12.00 2.94
N GLU A 126 -1.46 -12.14 1.75
CA GLU A 126 -1.28 -13.43 1.07
C GLU A 126 -2.60 -14.23 0.92
N ASN A 127 -3.70 -13.51 0.71
CA ASN A 127 -5.03 -14.10 0.52
C ASN A 127 -5.59 -13.77 -0.88
N PRO A 128 -5.02 -14.35 -1.94
CA PRO A 128 -5.41 -14.03 -3.32
C PRO A 128 -6.85 -14.43 -3.62
N GLN A 129 -7.45 -15.39 -2.90
CA GLN A 129 -8.85 -15.78 -3.08
C GLN A 129 -9.81 -14.63 -2.69
N ARG A 130 -9.54 -13.94 -1.58
CA ARG A 130 -10.32 -12.77 -1.19
C ARG A 130 -10.03 -11.58 -2.09
N ALA A 131 -8.77 -11.39 -2.47
CA ALA A 131 -8.36 -10.33 -3.37
C ALA A 131 -9.13 -10.41 -4.70
N THR A 132 -9.15 -11.58 -5.36
CA THR A 132 -9.92 -11.77 -6.62
C THR A 132 -11.38 -11.39 -6.44
N SER A 133 -12.02 -11.79 -5.33
CA SER A 133 -13.43 -11.48 -5.10
C SER A 133 -13.72 -9.99 -5.05
N TYR A 134 -12.86 -9.20 -4.37
CA TYR A 134 -13.04 -7.75 -4.28
C TYR A 134 -12.67 -7.03 -5.57
N LEU A 135 -11.58 -7.44 -6.23
CA LEU A 135 -11.15 -6.87 -7.51
C LEU A 135 -12.19 -7.10 -8.61
N GLU A 136 -12.76 -8.30 -8.70
CA GLU A 136 -13.85 -8.61 -9.63
C GLU A 136 -15.11 -7.77 -9.37
N GLN A 137 -15.44 -7.51 -8.09
CA GLN A 137 -16.56 -6.65 -7.73
C GLN A 137 -16.29 -5.21 -8.14
N GLY A 138 -15.11 -4.68 -7.87
CA GLY A 138 -14.72 -3.34 -8.27
C GLY A 138 -14.68 -3.16 -9.79
N LEU A 139 -14.18 -4.15 -10.53
CA LEU A 139 -14.13 -4.14 -11.99
C LEU A 139 -15.52 -4.25 -12.65
N LYS A 140 -16.56 -4.68 -11.94
CA LYS A 140 -17.94 -4.53 -12.44
C LYS A 140 -18.41 -3.09 -12.44
N LEU A 141 -17.88 -2.25 -11.55
CA LEU A 141 -18.19 -0.82 -11.45
C LEU A 141 -17.28 0.00 -12.38
N GLU A 142 -16.00 -0.35 -12.43
CA GLU A 142 -14.97 0.30 -13.27
C GLU A 142 -14.22 -0.75 -14.12
N PRO A 143 -14.76 -1.19 -15.27
CA PRO A 143 -14.23 -2.35 -16.02
C PRO A 143 -12.83 -2.13 -16.62
N ASN A 144 -12.46 -0.90 -16.92
CA ASN A 144 -11.23 -0.56 -17.64
C ASN A 144 -10.18 0.11 -16.73
N ASN A 145 -10.16 -0.24 -15.45
CA ASN A 145 -9.11 0.25 -14.56
C ASN A 145 -7.84 -0.59 -14.72
N PRO A 146 -6.76 -0.07 -15.33
CA PRO A 146 -5.59 -0.87 -15.68
C PRO A 146 -4.87 -1.43 -14.45
N SER A 147 -4.75 -0.66 -13.37
CA SER A 147 -4.12 -1.10 -12.13
C SER A 147 -4.92 -2.21 -11.44
N ALA A 148 -6.25 -2.10 -11.41
CA ALA A 148 -7.09 -3.14 -10.82
C ALA A 148 -7.07 -4.45 -11.64
N LEU A 149 -7.00 -4.33 -12.98
CA LEU A 149 -6.83 -5.47 -13.87
C LEU A 149 -5.46 -6.14 -13.67
N PHE A 150 -4.41 -5.35 -13.47
CA PHE A 150 -3.08 -5.83 -13.11
C PHE A 150 -3.10 -6.59 -11.77
N ASP A 151 -3.68 -5.99 -10.72
CA ASP A 151 -3.80 -6.63 -9.41
C ASP A 151 -4.60 -7.94 -9.48
N LEU A 152 -5.67 -7.97 -10.29
CA LEU A 152 -6.44 -9.19 -10.54
C LEU A 152 -5.60 -10.26 -11.24
N GLY A 153 -4.76 -9.86 -12.19
CA GLY A 153 -3.79 -10.73 -12.85
C GLY A 153 -2.80 -11.33 -11.84
N ASN A 154 -2.25 -10.49 -10.94
CA ASN A 154 -1.36 -10.91 -9.86
C ASN A 154 -2.03 -11.94 -8.93
N ALA A 155 -3.27 -11.67 -8.53
CA ALA A 155 -4.02 -12.60 -7.68
C ALA A 155 -4.29 -13.94 -8.38
N TYR A 156 -4.65 -13.92 -9.67
CA TYR A 156 -4.81 -15.16 -10.45
C TYR A 156 -3.49 -15.89 -10.65
N PHE A 157 -2.37 -15.19 -10.83
CA PHE A 157 -1.05 -15.81 -10.92
C PHE A 157 -0.70 -16.57 -9.64
N GLN A 158 -0.86 -15.95 -8.47
CA GLN A 158 -0.64 -16.63 -7.18
C GLN A 158 -1.56 -17.84 -6.98
N LEU A 159 -2.76 -17.82 -7.56
CA LEU A 159 -3.68 -18.97 -7.59
C LEU A 159 -3.33 -20.01 -8.65
N GLN A 160 -2.26 -19.81 -9.40
CA GLN A 160 -1.85 -20.64 -10.55
C GLN A 160 -2.93 -20.73 -11.64
N GLN A 161 -3.85 -19.77 -11.69
CA GLN A 161 -4.86 -19.64 -12.72
C GLN A 161 -4.32 -18.87 -13.93
N TYR A 162 -3.27 -19.38 -14.53
CA TYR A 162 -2.44 -18.69 -15.51
C TYR A 162 -3.21 -18.12 -16.71
N ALA A 163 -4.19 -18.85 -17.24
CA ALA A 163 -5.01 -18.35 -18.35
C ALA A 163 -5.82 -17.09 -17.96
N LYS A 164 -6.32 -17.03 -16.72
CA LYS A 164 -7.03 -15.85 -16.22
C LYS A 164 -6.07 -14.71 -15.92
N ALA A 165 -4.87 -15.02 -15.39
CA ALA A 165 -3.84 -14.04 -15.16
C ALA A 165 -3.46 -13.30 -16.46
N ILE A 166 -3.14 -14.05 -17.51
CA ILE A 166 -2.84 -13.48 -18.85
C ILE A 166 -4.01 -12.64 -19.34
N ALA A 167 -5.25 -13.15 -19.29
CA ALA A 167 -6.42 -12.40 -19.74
C ALA A 167 -6.62 -11.08 -18.99
N SER A 168 -6.36 -11.05 -17.68
CA SER A 168 -6.46 -9.83 -16.88
C SER A 168 -5.35 -8.82 -17.25
N TYR A 169 -4.12 -9.28 -17.40
CA TYR A 169 -3.01 -8.44 -17.85
C TYR A 169 -3.22 -7.90 -19.27
N GLU A 170 -3.73 -8.71 -20.20
CA GLU A 170 -4.04 -8.26 -21.55
C GLU A 170 -5.15 -7.21 -21.57
N GLN A 171 -6.17 -7.33 -20.71
CA GLN A 171 -7.17 -6.29 -20.53
C GLN A 171 -6.56 -5.00 -19.93
N SER A 172 -5.62 -5.11 -18.99
CA SER A 172 -4.88 -3.98 -18.46
C SER A 172 -4.09 -3.25 -19.57
N VAL A 173 -3.35 -3.99 -20.41
CA VAL A 173 -2.63 -3.44 -21.57
C VAL A 173 -3.59 -2.84 -22.60
N ALA A 174 -4.77 -3.44 -22.81
CA ALA A 174 -5.78 -2.88 -23.71
C ALA A 174 -6.35 -1.56 -23.18
N ALA A 175 -6.49 -1.41 -21.85
CA ALA A 175 -6.94 -0.18 -21.22
C ALA A 175 -5.84 0.91 -21.21
N GLU A 176 -4.58 0.52 -21.02
CA GLU A 176 -3.42 1.41 -21.02
C GLU A 176 -2.24 0.73 -21.72
N PRO A 177 -2.00 1.01 -23.02
CA PRO A 177 -0.97 0.31 -23.81
C PRO A 177 0.47 0.49 -23.33
N GLU A 178 0.75 1.57 -22.58
CA GLU A 178 2.07 1.85 -22.01
C GLU A 178 2.26 1.27 -20.61
N PHE A 179 1.28 0.54 -20.08
CA PHE A 179 1.35 -0.07 -18.74
C PHE A 179 2.27 -1.30 -18.78
N TRP A 180 3.56 -1.05 -18.84
CA TRP A 180 4.61 -2.06 -18.97
C TRP A 180 4.58 -3.14 -17.86
N PRO A 181 4.12 -2.91 -16.59
CA PRO A 181 4.09 -3.97 -15.58
C PRO A 181 3.23 -5.16 -15.99
N SER A 182 2.09 -4.92 -16.66
CA SER A 182 1.25 -6.00 -17.16
C SER A 182 1.94 -6.78 -18.27
N VAL A 183 2.67 -6.10 -19.17
CA VAL A 183 3.44 -6.76 -20.23
C VAL A 183 4.55 -7.63 -19.63
N ASN A 184 5.25 -7.15 -18.61
CA ASN A 184 6.26 -7.90 -17.87
C ASN A 184 5.67 -9.16 -17.23
N ASN A 185 4.54 -9.03 -16.54
CA ASN A 185 3.93 -10.15 -15.82
C ASN A 185 3.31 -11.20 -16.75
N ILE A 186 2.88 -10.83 -17.96
CA ILE A 186 2.56 -11.83 -18.99
C ILE A 186 3.80 -12.70 -19.27
N GLY A 187 4.99 -12.11 -19.36
CA GLY A 187 6.25 -12.83 -19.52
C GLY A 187 6.52 -13.81 -18.37
N LEU A 188 6.29 -13.38 -17.11
CA LEU A 188 6.44 -14.24 -15.93
C LEU A 188 5.51 -15.47 -16.03
N VAL A 189 4.23 -15.25 -16.37
CA VAL A 189 3.26 -16.36 -16.52
C VAL A 189 3.67 -17.33 -17.63
N LEU A 190 4.06 -16.81 -18.79
CA LEU A 190 4.48 -17.62 -19.93
C LEU A 190 5.70 -18.47 -19.62
N TYR A 191 6.65 -17.91 -18.88
CA TYR A 191 7.84 -18.65 -18.46
C TYR A 191 7.48 -19.80 -17.51
N GLU A 192 6.60 -19.57 -16.55
CA GLU A 192 6.11 -20.63 -15.65
C GLU A 192 5.38 -21.74 -16.43
N GLN A 193 4.66 -21.41 -17.50
CA GLN A 193 4.04 -22.37 -18.40
C GLN A 193 5.03 -23.09 -19.33
N GLY A 194 6.28 -22.64 -19.39
CA GLY A 194 7.34 -23.22 -20.23
C GLY A 194 7.44 -22.62 -21.62
N ASP A 195 6.65 -21.60 -21.94
CA ASP A 195 6.74 -20.90 -23.21
C ASP A 195 7.81 -19.79 -23.16
N VAL A 196 9.07 -20.23 -23.08
CA VAL A 196 10.23 -19.33 -22.99
C VAL A 196 10.34 -18.36 -24.18
N PRO A 197 10.08 -18.78 -25.45
CA PRO A 197 10.14 -17.84 -26.56
C PRO A 197 9.16 -16.68 -26.44
N GLN A 198 7.90 -16.95 -26.08
CA GLN A 198 6.90 -15.90 -25.89
C GLN A 198 7.21 -15.05 -24.64
N ALA A 199 7.72 -15.64 -23.56
CA ALA A 199 8.16 -14.90 -22.37
C ALA A 199 9.24 -13.86 -22.72
N LEU A 200 10.27 -14.28 -23.47
CA LEU A 200 11.33 -13.37 -23.95
C LEU A 200 10.79 -12.24 -24.83
N GLU A 201 9.81 -12.54 -25.70
CA GLU A 201 9.15 -11.51 -26.53
C GLU A 201 8.46 -10.47 -25.65
N ARG A 202 7.67 -10.91 -24.64
CA ARG A 202 6.96 -10.01 -23.72
C ARG A 202 7.92 -9.17 -22.87
N TRP A 203 8.97 -9.74 -22.32
CA TRP A 203 9.95 -8.98 -21.55
C TRP A 203 10.73 -7.97 -22.39
N ARG A 204 11.07 -8.29 -23.64
CA ARG A 204 11.66 -7.33 -24.57
C ARG A 204 10.69 -6.19 -24.90
N ALA A 205 9.40 -6.48 -25.05
CA ALA A 205 8.36 -5.46 -25.24
C ALA A 205 8.20 -4.59 -23.99
N SER A 206 8.17 -5.20 -22.80
CA SER A 206 8.15 -4.47 -21.53
C SER A 206 9.35 -3.53 -21.37
N LEU A 207 10.54 -4.03 -21.65
CA LEU A 207 11.78 -3.23 -21.60
C LEU A 207 11.77 -2.07 -22.60
N ALA A 208 11.19 -2.25 -23.78
CA ALA A 208 11.04 -1.19 -24.78
C ALA A 208 10.08 -0.08 -24.31
N LEU A 209 9.03 -0.43 -23.55
CA LEU A 209 8.09 0.54 -22.97
C LEU A 209 8.68 1.27 -21.75
N ALA A 210 9.28 0.51 -20.83
CA ALA A 210 9.83 1.03 -19.57
C ALA A 210 11.19 1.72 -19.71
N GLY A 211 11.91 1.45 -20.79
CA GLY A 211 13.24 2.00 -21.08
C GLY A 211 14.37 1.26 -20.37
N ASN A 212 14.57 1.49 -19.08
CA ASN A 212 15.70 0.92 -18.33
C ASN A 212 15.22 0.21 -17.05
N GLU A 213 14.36 -0.77 -17.19
CA GLU A 213 13.73 -1.47 -16.07
C GLU A 213 14.53 -2.74 -15.72
N PRO A 214 15.02 -2.90 -14.46
CA PRO A 214 15.93 -3.98 -14.09
C PRO A 214 15.26 -5.36 -14.06
N GLU A 215 13.98 -5.46 -13.71
CA GLU A 215 13.30 -6.75 -13.60
C GLU A 215 13.23 -7.47 -14.95
N SER A 216 12.75 -6.79 -16.00
CA SER A 216 12.68 -7.36 -17.34
C SER A 216 14.06 -7.72 -17.90
N LYS A 217 15.11 -6.91 -17.58
CA LYS A 217 16.49 -7.24 -17.96
C LYS A 217 16.95 -8.54 -17.31
N LEU A 218 16.75 -8.68 -15.99
CA LEU A 218 17.16 -9.87 -15.27
C LEU A 218 16.38 -11.09 -15.76
N ALA A 219 15.07 -10.96 -15.98
CA ALA A 219 14.23 -12.04 -16.49
C ALA A 219 14.71 -12.53 -17.87
N ILE A 220 15.03 -11.61 -18.81
CA ILE A 220 15.62 -11.94 -20.10
C ILE A 220 16.97 -12.65 -19.91
N ALA A 221 17.83 -12.13 -19.04
CA ALA A 221 19.15 -12.71 -18.77
C ALA A 221 19.07 -14.16 -18.29
N VAL A 222 18.21 -14.39 -17.30
CA VAL A 222 17.96 -15.72 -16.72
C VAL A 222 17.39 -16.69 -17.76
N ALA A 223 16.41 -16.24 -18.53
CA ALA A 223 15.77 -17.07 -19.56
C ALA A 223 16.76 -17.45 -20.68
N LEU A 224 17.55 -16.51 -21.18
CA LEU A 224 18.59 -16.79 -22.20
C LEU A 224 19.65 -17.73 -21.64
N HIS A 225 20.13 -17.49 -20.41
CA HIS A 225 21.11 -18.35 -19.76
C HIS A 225 20.65 -19.80 -19.66
N ALA A 226 19.41 -19.99 -19.24
CA ALA A 226 18.80 -21.33 -19.10
C ALA A 226 18.58 -22.00 -20.46
N GLN A 227 18.02 -21.27 -21.44
CA GLN A 227 17.69 -21.79 -22.77
C GLN A 227 18.93 -22.22 -23.54
N GLU A 228 19.99 -21.43 -23.52
CA GLU A 228 21.21 -21.63 -24.27
C GLU A 228 22.26 -22.48 -23.54
N ASN A 229 21.93 -22.96 -22.33
CA ASN A 229 22.84 -23.74 -21.48
C ASN A 229 24.19 -23.03 -21.21
N CYS A 230 24.15 -21.75 -20.91
CA CYS A 230 25.32 -20.90 -20.74
C CYS A 230 26.19 -21.25 -19.51
N GLY A 231 25.75 -22.14 -18.66
CA GLY A 231 26.55 -22.74 -17.59
C GLY A 231 27.80 -23.46 -18.08
N VAL A 232 27.79 -23.96 -19.33
CA VAL A 232 28.92 -24.62 -19.97
C VAL A 232 29.89 -23.56 -20.51
N ALA A 233 31.14 -23.54 -20.01
CA ALA A 233 32.12 -22.49 -20.31
C ALA A 233 32.38 -22.27 -21.81
N VAL A 234 32.48 -23.35 -22.59
CA VAL A 234 32.69 -23.27 -24.04
C VAL A 234 31.49 -22.67 -24.76
N VAL A 235 30.28 -23.03 -24.37
CA VAL A 235 29.02 -22.46 -24.91
C VAL A 235 28.96 -20.98 -24.56
N ARG A 236 29.16 -20.62 -23.30
CA ARG A 236 29.14 -19.24 -22.83
C ARG A 236 30.06 -18.32 -23.59
N ALA A 237 31.30 -18.76 -23.87
CA ALA A 237 32.29 -17.95 -24.58
C ALA A 237 31.96 -17.73 -26.07
N ALA A 238 31.23 -18.66 -26.70
CA ALA A 238 30.99 -18.65 -28.15
C ALA A 238 29.56 -18.18 -28.53
N ASN A 239 28.61 -18.18 -27.59
CA ASN A 239 27.19 -17.90 -27.88
C ASN A 239 26.86 -16.44 -27.59
N ALA A 240 26.38 -15.72 -28.59
CA ALA A 240 25.99 -14.31 -28.47
C ALA A 240 24.83 -14.09 -27.47
N ALA A 241 23.89 -15.02 -27.38
CA ALA A 241 22.80 -14.93 -26.41
C ALA A 241 23.31 -15.10 -24.96
N CYS A 242 24.34 -15.92 -24.75
CA CYS A 242 24.99 -16.01 -23.43
C CYS A 242 25.71 -14.72 -23.05
N GLN A 243 26.32 -14.03 -24.01
CA GLN A 243 26.95 -12.72 -23.77
C GLN A 243 25.88 -11.65 -23.46
N GLU A 244 24.75 -11.68 -24.18
CA GLU A 244 23.59 -10.82 -23.89
C GLU A 244 23.06 -11.08 -22.48
N ALA A 245 22.91 -12.35 -22.09
CA ALA A 245 22.45 -12.74 -20.75
C ALA A 245 23.36 -12.18 -19.64
N LEU A 246 24.68 -12.34 -19.77
CA LEU A 246 25.63 -11.81 -18.80
C LEU A 246 25.55 -10.28 -18.71
N ARG A 247 25.52 -9.59 -19.86
CA ARG A 247 25.44 -8.14 -19.90
C ARG A 247 24.15 -7.62 -19.24
N LEU A 248 22.98 -8.16 -19.63
CA LEU A 248 21.70 -7.72 -19.08
C LEU A 248 21.57 -8.03 -17.59
N GLY A 249 22.04 -9.19 -17.16
CA GLY A 249 22.03 -9.57 -15.75
C GLY A 249 22.93 -8.68 -14.89
N THR A 250 24.15 -8.38 -15.39
CA THR A 250 25.05 -7.42 -14.72
C THR A 250 24.42 -6.04 -14.62
N GLU A 251 23.89 -5.50 -15.72
CA GLU A 251 23.21 -4.20 -15.72
C GLU A 251 22.03 -4.13 -14.77
N ALA A 252 21.22 -5.20 -14.67
CA ALA A 252 20.09 -5.25 -13.77
C ALA A 252 20.50 -5.23 -12.29
N LEU A 253 21.50 -6.05 -11.94
CA LEU A 253 21.98 -6.19 -10.56
C LEU A 253 22.74 -4.95 -10.08
N GLU A 254 23.53 -4.31 -10.95
CA GLU A 254 24.20 -3.04 -10.65
C GLU A 254 23.21 -1.88 -10.50
N GLN A 255 22.12 -1.92 -11.28
CA GLN A 255 21.06 -0.88 -11.20
C GLN A 255 20.26 -0.96 -9.93
N ASP A 256 19.94 -2.18 -9.48
CA ASP A 256 19.21 -2.42 -8.23
C ASP A 256 19.63 -3.77 -7.62
N SER A 257 20.47 -3.69 -6.60
CA SER A 257 21.03 -4.87 -5.93
C SER A 257 19.98 -5.71 -5.18
N ARG A 258 18.76 -5.19 -4.95
CA ARG A 258 17.66 -6.00 -4.35
C ARG A 258 17.31 -7.21 -5.21
N TYR A 259 17.50 -7.13 -6.53
CA TYR A 259 17.28 -8.24 -7.45
C TYR A 259 18.28 -9.40 -7.29
N ALA A 260 19.32 -9.24 -6.47
CA ALA A 260 20.21 -10.33 -6.06
C ALA A 260 19.59 -11.27 -5.02
N ASP A 261 18.49 -10.88 -4.39
CA ASP A 261 17.80 -11.66 -3.36
C ASP A 261 16.62 -12.44 -3.98
N LEU A 262 16.68 -13.77 -3.89
CA LEU A 262 15.61 -14.65 -4.39
C LEU A 262 14.27 -14.45 -3.66
N GLU A 263 14.30 -14.04 -2.39
CA GLU A 263 13.06 -13.77 -1.66
C GLU A 263 12.42 -12.46 -2.15
N PHE A 264 13.23 -11.45 -2.43
CA PHE A 264 12.73 -10.22 -3.08
C PHE A 264 12.10 -10.55 -4.44
N LEU A 265 12.72 -11.41 -5.25
CA LEU A 265 12.16 -11.85 -6.53
C LEU A 265 10.83 -12.60 -6.33
N ARG A 266 10.76 -13.47 -5.34
CA ARG A 266 9.52 -14.20 -5.00
C ARG A 266 8.39 -13.24 -4.63
N THR A 267 8.67 -12.21 -3.85
CA THR A 267 7.67 -11.18 -3.50
C THR A 267 7.20 -10.38 -4.72
N ASN A 268 8.04 -10.28 -5.75
CA ASN A 268 7.72 -9.69 -7.07
C ASN A 268 7.13 -10.70 -8.07
N LEU A 269 6.52 -11.78 -7.57
CA LEU A 269 5.80 -12.77 -8.38
C LEU A 269 6.67 -13.60 -9.32
N TRP A 270 7.97 -13.70 -9.07
CA TRP A 270 8.78 -14.68 -9.77
C TRP A 270 8.37 -16.08 -9.32
N GLY A 271 7.90 -16.90 -10.25
CA GLY A 271 7.46 -18.25 -9.96
C GLY A 271 8.63 -19.21 -9.75
N ASP A 272 8.31 -20.44 -9.32
CA ASP A 272 9.32 -21.40 -8.89
C ASP A 272 10.28 -21.77 -10.02
N ARG A 273 9.80 -21.88 -11.26
CA ARG A 273 10.64 -22.19 -12.43
C ARG A 273 11.64 -21.09 -12.74
N LEU A 274 11.21 -19.83 -12.69
CA LEU A 274 12.09 -18.70 -12.95
C LEU A 274 13.10 -18.53 -11.80
N LEU A 275 12.68 -18.70 -10.55
CA LEU A 275 13.57 -18.66 -9.38
C LEU A 275 14.64 -19.75 -9.41
N GLU A 276 14.28 -20.99 -9.83
CA GLU A 276 15.27 -22.06 -10.01
C GLU A 276 16.31 -21.69 -11.08
N SER A 277 15.84 -21.18 -12.22
CA SER A 277 16.72 -20.71 -13.29
C SER A 277 17.59 -19.54 -12.85
N THR A 278 17.08 -18.64 -12.01
CA THR A 278 17.83 -17.51 -11.44
C THR A 278 18.92 -18.00 -10.50
N SER A 279 18.61 -18.96 -9.64
CA SER A 279 19.63 -19.57 -8.77
C SER A 279 20.79 -20.16 -9.57
N GLN A 280 20.50 -20.83 -10.69
CA GLN A 280 21.53 -21.36 -11.61
C GLN A 280 22.31 -20.23 -12.30
N PHE A 281 21.65 -19.15 -12.70
CA PHE A 281 22.28 -17.97 -13.29
C PHE A 281 23.25 -17.29 -12.31
N PHE A 282 22.89 -17.20 -11.03
CA PHE A 282 23.72 -16.61 -9.99
C PHE A 282 24.98 -17.43 -9.69
N GLU A 283 25.05 -18.70 -10.04
CA GLU A 283 26.25 -19.54 -9.97
C GLU A 283 27.21 -19.33 -11.16
N ALA A 284 26.80 -18.60 -12.21
CA ALA A 284 27.71 -18.26 -13.30
C ALA A 284 28.88 -17.44 -12.77
N PRO A 285 30.17 -17.76 -13.12
CA PRO A 285 31.34 -17.17 -12.49
C PRO A 285 31.38 -15.64 -12.47
N ASP A 286 30.98 -15.01 -13.59
CA ASP A 286 30.95 -13.56 -13.72
C ASP A 286 29.91 -12.92 -12.82
N ILE A 287 28.71 -13.50 -12.75
CA ILE A 287 27.61 -13.04 -11.90
C ILE A 287 27.93 -13.31 -10.42
N LYS A 288 28.49 -14.47 -10.10
CA LYS A 288 28.90 -14.83 -8.74
C LYS A 288 29.97 -13.88 -8.19
N SER A 289 30.92 -13.45 -9.04
CA SER A 289 31.89 -12.42 -8.67
C SER A 289 31.18 -11.10 -8.36
N LEU A 290 30.29 -10.63 -9.23
CA LEU A 290 29.52 -9.42 -9.03
C LEU A 290 28.70 -9.46 -7.72
N LEU A 291 27.99 -10.55 -7.46
CA LEU A 291 27.20 -10.72 -6.23
C LEU A 291 28.03 -10.68 -4.95
N SER A 292 29.34 -11.01 -5.03
CA SER A 292 30.23 -10.90 -3.87
C SER A 292 30.71 -9.46 -3.60
N GLU A 293 30.46 -8.53 -4.53
CA GLU A 293 30.86 -7.13 -4.46
C GLU A 293 29.67 -6.20 -4.11
N LEU A 294 28.41 -6.68 -4.31
CA LEU A 294 27.16 -5.99 -3.96
C LEU A 294 26.80 -6.16 -2.48
#